data_7d641d49242a0f0fe4598d03fc54d75b
#
_entry.id   7d641d49242a0f0fe4598d03fc54d75b
#
_cell.length_a   1.000
_cell.length_b   1.000
_cell.length_c   1.000
_cell.angle_alpha   90.00
_cell.angle_beta   90.00
_cell.angle_gamma   90.00
#
_symmetry.space_group_name_H-M   'P 1'
#
loop_
_entity.id
_entity.type
_entity.pdbx_description
1 polymer ?
#
loop_
_entity_poly.entity_id
_entity_poly.type
_entity_poly.pdbx_seq_one_letter_code
_entity_poly.pdbx_strand_id
1 'polypeptide(L)'
;ITVRLVGSEMCIRDRSIGKKMENAVSSFFNNQNKEDPTTNFEWEYVLVDNDKIVNAWCMPGGKIAVYTGLLKVTKNTDALSIVMGHEIAHAVARHSIERASQAMTVNLGTSISDIFLGGAINRTRNTVGQNTGLDIFQIGIMNPFGRKQESEADYLGLIFSSLSGFDIRESVELWKRMSQNKKGKEIPVFLSTHPSSKKRIENLKGWIDEV
;
A
#
# COMPACT_ATOMS: atom_id res chain seq x y z
N ILE A 1 16.26 11.50 -8.12
CA ILE A 1 16.37 10.20 -7.40
C ILE A 1 16.94 9.23 -8.42
N THR A 2 18.19 8.79 -8.19
CA THR A 2 18.82 7.79 -9.05
C THR A 2 18.25 6.44 -8.67
N VAL A 3 17.35 5.89 -9.51
CA VAL A 3 16.88 4.51 -9.38
C VAL A 3 18.03 3.63 -9.81
N ARG A 4 18.82 3.13 -8.87
CA ARG A 4 19.85 2.14 -9.12
C ARG A 4 19.20 0.78 -8.99
N LEU A 5 19.21 -0.01 -10.06
CA LEU A 5 18.81 -1.41 -10.03
C LEU A 5 19.79 -2.16 -9.13
N VAL A 6 19.36 -2.52 -7.94
CA VAL A 6 20.16 -3.30 -6.98
C VAL A 6 20.20 -4.75 -7.47
N GLY A 7 21.33 -5.39 -7.31
CA GLY A 7 21.78 -6.70 -7.75
C GLY A 7 20.71 -7.73 -8.19
N SER A 8 21.04 -8.46 -9.24
CA SER A 8 20.11 -9.32 -9.98
C SER A 8 19.25 -10.27 -9.13
N GLU A 9 19.76 -10.82 -8.02
CA GLU A 9 19.06 -11.81 -7.20
C GLU A 9 17.88 -11.22 -6.39
N MET A 10 18.03 -10.02 -5.82
CA MET A 10 16.95 -9.38 -5.05
C MET A 10 15.81 -8.92 -5.95
N CYS A 11 16.13 -8.36 -7.13
CA CYS A 11 15.11 -8.02 -8.12
C CYS A 11 14.39 -9.24 -8.67
N ILE A 12 15.09 -10.38 -8.83
CA ILE A 12 14.49 -11.65 -9.27
C ILE A 12 13.51 -12.17 -8.22
N ARG A 13 13.89 -12.14 -6.94
CA ARG A 13 13.01 -12.56 -5.84
C ARG A 13 11.74 -11.73 -5.78
N ASP A 14 11.86 -10.41 -5.81
CA ASP A 14 10.73 -9.50 -5.68
C ASP A 14 9.76 -9.63 -6.87
N ARG A 15 10.28 -9.80 -8.08
CA ARG A 15 9.49 -10.14 -9.27
C ARG A 15 8.82 -11.51 -9.17
N SER A 16 9.50 -12.50 -8.59
CA SER A 16 8.93 -13.83 -8.39
C SER A 16 7.76 -13.79 -7.39
N ILE A 17 7.90 -13.04 -6.29
CA ILE A 17 6.80 -12.80 -5.35
C ILE A 17 5.65 -12.11 -6.08
N GLY A 18 5.93 -11.02 -6.79
CA GLY A 18 4.94 -10.26 -7.53
C GLY A 18 4.17 -11.12 -8.52
N LYS A 19 4.84 -11.94 -9.32
CA LYS A 19 4.18 -12.81 -10.30
C LYS A 19 3.26 -13.86 -9.66
N LYS A 20 3.65 -14.41 -8.51
CA LYS A 20 2.77 -15.29 -7.74
C LYS A 20 1.54 -14.55 -7.23
N MET A 21 1.72 -13.30 -6.75
CA MET A 21 0.62 -12.44 -6.29
C MET A 21 -0.36 -12.08 -7.41
N GLU A 22 0.12 -11.73 -8.61
CA GLU A 22 -0.74 -11.50 -9.78
C GLU A 22 -1.67 -12.69 -10.02
N ASN A 23 -1.09 -13.90 -10.08
CA ASN A 23 -1.85 -15.13 -10.28
C ASN A 23 -2.83 -15.39 -9.13
N ALA A 24 -2.45 -15.09 -7.90
CA ALA A 24 -3.30 -15.25 -6.72
C ALA A 24 -4.50 -14.30 -6.75
N VAL A 25 -4.30 -13.04 -7.14
CA VAL A 25 -5.39 -12.06 -7.32
C VAL A 25 -6.38 -12.55 -8.37
N SER A 26 -5.90 -12.91 -9.56
CA SER A 26 -6.76 -13.41 -10.63
C SER A 26 -7.51 -14.67 -10.21
N SER A 27 -6.84 -15.62 -9.54
CA SER A 27 -7.48 -16.83 -9.02
C SER A 27 -8.55 -16.53 -7.97
N PHE A 28 -8.30 -15.57 -7.08
CA PHE A 28 -9.27 -15.16 -6.04
C PHE A 28 -10.58 -14.65 -6.65
N PHE A 29 -10.51 -13.77 -7.65
CA PHE A 29 -11.70 -13.23 -8.30
C PHE A 29 -12.40 -14.28 -9.17
N ASN A 30 -11.67 -15.08 -9.93
CA ASN A 30 -12.21 -16.15 -10.75
C ASN A 30 -12.96 -17.19 -9.91
N ASN A 31 -12.42 -17.59 -8.76
CA ASN A 31 -13.08 -18.55 -7.86
C ASN A 31 -14.38 -18.01 -7.26
N GLN A 32 -14.57 -16.70 -7.22
CA GLN A 32 -15.80 -16.06 -6.78
C GLN A 32 -16.75 -15.70 -7.93
N ASN A 33 -16.43 -16.07 -9.17
CA ASN A 33 -17.14 -15.67 -10.38
C ASN A 33 -17.29 -14.14 -10.51
N LYS A 34 -16.25 -13.40 -10.11
CA LYS A 34 -16.19 -11.94 -10.20
C LYS A 34 -15.18 -11.53 -11.26
N GLU A 35 -15.40 -10.37 -11.86
CA GLU A 35 -14.45 -9.75 -12.76
C GLU A 35 -13.16 -9.38 -12.00
N ASP A 36 -12.02 -9.77 -12.56
CA ASP A 36 -10.71 -9.41 -12.02
C ASP A 36 -10.43 -7.92 -12.27
N PRO A 37 -10.35 -7.09 -11.21
CA PRO A 37 -10.13 -5.66 -11.35
C PRO A 37 -8.72 -5.33 -11.85
N THR A 38 -7.82 -6.32 -11.92
CA THR A 38 -6.43 -6.14 -12.36
C THR A 38 -6.18 -6.52 -13.82
N THR A 39 -7.23 -6.88 -14.57
CA THR A 39 -7.12 -7.28 -15.99
C THR A 39 -6.36 -6.27 -16.86
N ASN A 40 -6.49 -4.97 -16.54
CA ASN A 40 -5.82 -3.89 -17.25
C ASN A 40 -4.59 -3.34 -16.51
N PHE A 41 -4.06 -4.06 -15.53
CA PHE A 41 -2.85 -3.63 -14.82
C PHE A 41 -1.61 -3.96 -15.66
N GLU A 42 -0.71 -3.00 -15.74
CA GLU A 42 0.64 -3.18 -16.28
C GLU A 42 1.62 -3.38 -15.12
N TRP A 43 1.74 -4.62 -14.67
CA TRP A 43 2.54 -4.96 -13.51
C TRP A 43 4.02 -4.63 -13.70
N GLU A 44 4.57 -3.86 -12.80
CA GLU A 44 5.98 -3.49 -12.77
C GLU A 44 6.50 -3.49 -11.33
N TYR A 45 7.67 -4.09 -11.12
CA TYR A 45 8.28 -4.25 -9.81
C TYR A 45 9.62 -3.54 -9.79
N VAL A 46 9.77 -2.56 -8.91
CA VAL A 46 10.98 -1.75 -8.76
C VAL A 46 11.51 -1.87 -7.35
N LEU A 47 12.78 -2.27 -7.23
CA LEU A 47 13.53 -2.18 -5.99
C LEU A 47 14.30 -0.87 -5.95
N VAL A 48 13.96 0.01 -5.01
CA VAL A 48 14.58 1.31 -4.83
C VAL A 48 15.75 1.19 -3.85
N ASP A 49 16.96 1.48 -4.32
CA ASP A 49 18.17 1.45 -3.49
C ASP A 49 18.20 2.63 -2.52
N ASN A 50 17.53 2.47 -1.39
CA ASN A 50 17.56 3.43 -0.29
C ASN A 50 17.32 2.71 1.05
N ASP A 51 18.39 2.38 1.71
CA ASP A 51 18.45 1.68 2.98
C ASP A 51 17.89 2.48 4.19
N LYS A 52 17.74 3.79 4.03
CA LYS A 52 17.22 4.69 5.07
C LYS A 52 15.70 4.73 5.08
N ILE A 53 15.07 4.38 3.98
CA ILE A 53 13.61 4.43 3.84
C ILE A 53 13.03 3.03 4.04
N VAL A 54 12.23 2.87 5.08
CA VAL A 54 11.43 1.66 5.31
C VAL A 54 10.05 1.91 4.73
N ASN A 55 9.86 1.54 3.46
CA ASN A 55 8.60 1.76 2.74
C ASN A 55 8.41 0.78 1.57
N ALA A 56 7.16 0.60 1.18
CA ALA A 56 6.71 0.04 -0.09
C ALA A 56 5.41 0.75 -0.49
N TRP A 57 5.03 0.68 -1.75
CA TRP A 57 3.73 1.16 -2.24
C TRP A 57 3.37 0.51 -3.56
N CYS A 58 2.06 0.44 -3.85
CA CYS A 58 1.50 0.04 -5.12
C CYS A 58 0.61 1.14 -5.68
N MET A 59 0.93 1.62 -6.88
CA MET A 59 0.07 2.57 -7.58
C MET A 59 -1.10 1.85 -8.26
N PRO A 60 -2.23 2.54 -8.45
CA PRO A 60 -3.26 2.06 -9.36
C PRO A 60 -2.65 1.72 -10.73
N GLY A 61 -3.00 0.55 -11.27
CA GLY A 61 -2.42 0.05 -12.53
C GLY A 61 -1.21 -0.88 -12.35
N GLY A 62 -0.82 -1.24 -11.09
CA GLY A 62 0.11 -2.35 -10.83
C GLY A 62 1.59 -1.97 -10.76
N LYS A 63 1.93 -0.70 -10.59
CA LYS A 63 3.33 -0.26 -10.40
C LYS A 63 3.70 -0.37 -8.93
N ILE A 64 4.62 -1.28 -8.58
CA ILE A 64 5.02 -1.58 -7.20
C ILE A 64 6.46 -1.17 -6.98
N ALA A 65 6.70 -0.43 -5.90
CA ALA A 65 8.04 -0.12 -5.45
C ALA A 65 8.29 -0.64 -4.02
N VAL A 66 9.46 -1.24 -3.82
CA VAL A 66 9.95 -1.69 -2.53
C VAL A 66 11.29 -0.99 -2.27
N TYR A 67 11.49 -0.45 -1.08
CA TYR A 67 12.76 0.16 -0.68
C TYR A 67 13.65 -0.86 0.02
N THR A 68 14.96 -0.80 -0.23
CA THR A 68 15.93 -1.72 0.40
C THR A 68 15.92 -1.64 1.93
N GLY A 69 15.58 -0.48 2.52
CA GLY A 69 15.42 -0.35 3.96
C GLY A 69 14.30 -1.21 4.54
N LEU A 70 13.24 -1.49 3.77
CA LEU A 70 12.16 -2.38 4.19
C LEU A 70 12.62 -3.83 4.34
N LEU A 71 13.56 -4.28 3.49
CA LEU A 71 14.09 -5.64 3.52
C LEU A 71 14.78 -5.99 4.84
N LYS A 72 15.32 -5.00 5.54
CA LYS A 72 15.91 -5.14 6.88
C LYS A 72 14.86 -5.48 7.94
N VAL A 73 13.61 -5.10 7.72
CA VAL A 73 12.48 -5.35 8.63
C VAL A 73 11.74 -6.63 8.27
N THR A 74 11.52 -6.88 6.99
CA THR A 74 10.85 -8.10 6.52
C THR A 74 11.70 -9.34 6.80
N LYS A 75 13.02 -9.28 6.56
CA LYS A 75 14.03 -10.31 6.82
C LYS A 75 13.91 -11.58 5.97
N ASN A 76 12.72 -12.00 5.61
CA ASN A 76 12.45 -13.20 4.81
C ASN A 76 11.43 -12.92 3.70
N THR A 77 11.25 -13.90 2.83
CA THR A 77 10.38 -13.82 1.65
C THR A 77 8.91 -13.79 2.03
N ASP A 78 8.50 -14.56 3.07
CA ASP A 78 7.12 -14.61 3.51
C ASP A 78 6.66 -13.26 4.10
N ALA A 79 7.48 -12.64 4.94
CA ALA A 79 7.18 -11.30 5.46
C ALA A 79 7.16 -10.24 4.35
N LEU A 80 8.03 -10.35 3.33
CA LEU A 80 7.99 -9.43 2.18
C LEU A 80 6.72 -9.65 1.37
N SER A 81 6.28 -10.90 1.18
CA SER A 81 5.03 -11.22 0.51
C SER A 81 3.82 -10.59 1.21
N ILE A 82 3.79 -10.59 2.54
CA ILE A 82 2.73 -9.94 3.33
C ILE A 82 2.66 -8.44 3.04
N VAL A 83 3.81 -7.74 2.99
CA VAL A 83 3.83 -6.32 2.64
C VAL A 83 3.35 -6.10 1.20
N MET A 84 3.89 -6.86 0.25
CA MET A 84 3.50 -6.73 -1.17
C MET A 84 2.02 -7.06 -1.38
N GLY A 85 1.50 -8.10 -0.72
CA GLY A 85 0.08 -8.45 -0.75
C GLY A 85 -0.81 -7.34 -0.20
N HIS A 86 -0.40 -6.70 0.90
CA HIS A 86 -1.08 -5.55 1.49
C HIS A 86 -1.12 -4.35 0.51
N GLU A 87 0.01 -4.02 -0.13
CA GLU A 87 0.08 -2.94 -1.12
C GLU A 87 -0.77 -3.24 -2.37
N ILE A 88 -0.70 -4.48 -2.86
CA ILE A 88 -1.55 -4.94 -3.97
C ILE A 88 -3.04 -4.85 -3.59
N ALA A 89 -3.40 -5.22 -2.37
CA ALA A 89 -4.78 -5.13 -1.88
C ALA A 89 -5.30 -3.68 -1.88
N HIS A 90 -4.46 -2.69 -1.52
CA HIS A 90 -4.82 -1.28 -1.64
C HIS A 90 -5.12 -0.88 -3.09
N ALA A 91 -4.35 -1.37 -4.06
CA ALA A 91 -4.57 -1.08 -5.48
C ALA A 91 -5.82 -1.79 -6.02
N VAL A 92 -6.02 -3.07 -5.67
CA VAL A 92 -7.17 -3.91 -6.04
C VAL A 92 -8.48 -3.33 -5.48
N ALA A 93 -8.50 -2.94 -4.20
CA ALA A 93 -9.64 -2.30 -3.53
C ALA A 93 -9.80 -0.81 -3.90
N ARG A 94 -8.92 -0.26 -4.76
CA ARG A 94 -8.95 1.13 -5.24
C ARG A 94 -8.90 2.19 -4.13
N HIS A 95 -8.30 1.88 -2.98
CA HIS A 95 -8.24 2.76 -1.83
C HIS A 95 -7.61 4.12 -2.15
N SER A 96 -6.56 4.15 -2.97
CA SER A 96 -5.90 5.39 -3.39
C SER A 96 -6.82 6.27 -4.25
N ILE A 97 -7.62 5.67 -5.14
CA ILE A 97 -8.58 6.38 -6.00
C ILE A 97 -9.74 6.91 -5.15
N GLU A 98 -10.27 6.10 -4.24
CA GLU A 98 -11.33 6.52 -3.31
C GLU A 98 -10.91 7.75 -2.51
N ARG A 99 -9.71 7.74 -1.95
CA ARG A 99 -9.18 8.87 -1.16
C ARG A 99 -8.96 10.12 -2.01
N ALA A 100 -8.41 9.96 -3.22
CA ALA A 100 -8.25 11.08 -4.14
C ALA A 100 -9.63 11.68 -4.50
N SER A 101 -10.63 10.86 -4.77
CA SER A 101 -12.00 11.30 -5.07
C SER A 101 -12.65 12.01 -3.87
N GLN A 102 -12.49 11.49 -2.66
CA GLN A 102 -12.97 12.12 -1.44
C GLN A 102 -12.31 13.49 -1.22
N ALA A 103 -10.99 13.60 -1.40
CA ALA A 103 -10.28 14.86 -1.29
C ALA A 103 -10.74 15.89 -2.34
N MET A 104 -10.99 15.46 -3.57
CA MET A 104 -11.55 16.33 -4.63
C MET A 104 -12.96 16.80 -4.27
N THR A 105 -13.82 15.91 -3.74
CA THR A 105 -15.19 16.26 -3.34
C THR A 105 -15.19 17.28 -2.21
N VAL A 106 -14.36 17.09 -1.18
CA VAL A 106 -14.18 18.07 -0.10
C VAL A 106 -13.68 19.40 -0.66
N ASN A 107 -12.74 19.35 -1.59
CA ASN A 107 -12.21 20.54 -2.25
C ASN A 107 -13.27 21.30 -3.06
N LEU A 108 -14.13 20.59 -3.80
CA LEU A 108 -15.26 21.18 -4.51
C LEU A 108 -16.29 21.77 -3.53
N GLY A 109 -16.65 21.05 -2.48
CA GLY A 109 -17.57 21.54 -1.45
C GLY A 109 -17.08 22.79 -0.75
N THR A 110 -15.78 22.85 -0.41
CA THR A 110 -15.17 24.06 0.18
C THR A 110 -15.11 25.22 -0.82
N SER A 111 -14.91 24.97 -2.11
CA SER A 111 -14.91 26.01 -3.15
C SER A 111 -16.31 26.62 -3.32
N ILE A 112 -17.35 25.80 -3.31
CA ILE A 112 -18.74 26.28 -3.36
C ILE A 112 -19.07 27.09 -2.11
N SER A 113 -18.71 26.60 -0.92
CA SER A 113 -18.90 27.32 0.34
C SER A 113 -18.12 28.65 0.36
N ASP A 114 -16.93 28.68 -0.22
CA ASP A 114 -16.09 29.87 -0.30
C ASP A 114 -16.70 30.95 -1.21
N ILE A 115 -17.35 30.55 -2.31
CA ILE A 115 -18.11 31.45 -3.18
C ILE A 115 -19.26 32.08 -2.40
N PHE A 116 -19.99 31.29 -1.59
CA PHE A 116 -21.08 31.78 -0.75
C PHE A 116 -20.60 32.69 0.40
N LEU A 117 -19.38 32.49 0.91
CA LEU A 117 -18.80 33.23 2.03
C LEU A 117 -17.86 34.36 1.59
N GLY A 118 -17.91 34.76 0.30
CA GLY A 118 -17.19 35.93 -0.21
C GLY A 118 -15.67 35.75 -0.33
N GLY A 119 -15.17 34.55 -0.53
CA GLY A 119 -13.77 34.28 -0.88
C GLY A 119 -12.79 34.27 0.31
N ALA A 120 -13.29 34.15 1.54
CA ALA A 120 -12.43 34.19 2.72
C ALA A 120 -11.49 32.97 2.87
N ILE A 121 -11.87 31.83 2.31
CA ILE A 121 -11.13 30.55 2.40
C ILE A 121 -10.07 30.43 1.29
N ASN A 122 -10.24 31.12 0.16
CA ASN A 122 -9.42 30.97 -1.04
C ASN A 122 -7.99 31.55 -0.94
N ARG A 123 -7.70 32.33 0.09
CA ARG A 123 -6.34 32.89 0.29
C ARG A 123 -5.28 31.88 0.69
N THR A 124 -5.68 30.69 1.16
CA THR A 124 -4.78 29.62 1.62
C THR A 124 -4.54 28.53 0.58
N ARG A 125 -5.12 28.62 -0.64
CA ARG A 125 -5.31 27.47 -1.53
C ARG A 125 -4.62 27.54 -2.89
N ASN A 126 -3.59 28.32 -3.05
CA ASN A 126 -2.98 28.55 -4.40
C ASN A 126 -2.05 27.44 -4.91
N THR A 127 -2.16 26.19 -4.49
CA THR A 127 -1.22 25.13 -4.93
C THR A 127 -1.80 23.77 -5.31
N VAL A 128 -3.10 23.58 -5.31
CA VAL A 128 -3.69 22.28 -5.71
C VAL A 128 -4.51 22.46 -6.98
N GLY A 129 -3.97 22.10 -8.14
CA GLY A 129 -4.77 22.14 -9.35
C GLY A 129 -4.07 21.98 -10.70
N GLN A 130 -2.81 21.59 -10.78
CA GLN A 130 -2.15 21.48 -12.09
C GLN A 130 -1.45 20.14 -12.41
N ASN A 131 -1.44 19.13 -11.51
CA ASN A 131 -0.83 17.84 -11.78
C ASN A 131 -1.65 16.69 -11.18
N THR A 132 -2.71 16.29 -11.83
CA THR A 132 -3.63 15.23 -11.39
C THR A 132 -2.90 13.92 -10.99
N GLY A 133 -1.82 13.57 -11.69
CA GLY A 133 -1.02 12.37 -11.35
C GLY A 133 -0.20 12.51 -10.06
N LEU A 134 0.38 13.69 -9.81
CA LEU A 134 1.10 13.97 -8.56
C LEU A 134 0.14 14.10 -7.38
N ASP A 135 -1.05 14.65 -7.58
CA ASP A 135 -2.08 14.76 -6.55
C ASP A 135 -2.61 13.38 -6.15
N ILE A 136 -2.85 12.47 -7.10
CA ILE A 136 -3.24 11.08 -6.83
C ILE A 136 -2.13 10.35 -6.06
N PHE A 137 -0.87 10.53 -6.45
CA PHE A 137 0.26 9.93 -5.75
C PHE A 137 0.37 10.47 -4.32
N GLN A 138 0.31 11.78 -4.15
CA GLN A 138 0.53 12.43 -2.86
C GLN A 138 -0.64 12.20 -1.91
N ILE A 139 -1.87 12.36 -2.36
CA ILE A 139 -3.07 12.16 -1.55
C ILE A 139 -3.41 10.67 -1.42
N GLY A 140 -3.31 9.92 -2.52
CA GLY A 140 -3.71 8.54 -2.59
C GLY A 140 -2.73 7.56 -1.95
N ILE A 141 -1.43 7.85 -1.95
CA ILE A 141 -0.39 6.89 -1.50
C ILE A 141 0.37 7.41 -0.29
N MET A 142 0.75 8.70 -0.28
CA MET A 142 1.63 9.25 0.75
C MET A 142 0.92 9.71 2.02
N ASN A 143 -0.41 9.87 2.00
CA ASN A 143 -1.17 10.18 3.21
C ASN A 143 -1.60 8.89 3.95
N PRO A 144 -1.90 8.95 5.27
CA PRO A 144 -2.35 7.78 6.03
C PRO A 144 -3.66 7.21 5.51
N PHE A 145 -3.74 5.89 5.35
CA PHE A 145 -4.97 5.18 5.03
C PHE A 145 -5.93 5.11 6.22
N GLY A 146 -7.22 5.05 5.93
CA GLY A 146 -8.25 4.89 6.96
C GLY A 146 -8.22 3.50 7.59
N ARG A 147 -8.66 3.39 8.87
CA ARG A 147 -8.63 2.10 9.59
C ARG A 147 -9.39 0.97 8.89
N LYS A 148 -10.47 1.30 8.19
CA LYS A 148 -11.25 0.30 7.41
C LYS A 148 -10.46 -0.18 6.21
N GLN A 149 -9.84 0.75 5.46
CA GLN A 149 -9.01 0.45 4.30
C GLN A 149 -7.79 -0.40 4.70
N GLU A 150 -7.15 -0.08 5.83
CA GLU A 150 -6.04 -0.87 6.38
C GLU A 150 -6.49 -2.30 6.76
N SER A 151 -7.65 -2.42 7.40
CA SER A 151 -8.20 -3.73 7.79
C SER A 151 -8.56 -4.58 6.56
N GLU A 152 -9.12 -3.97 5.53
CA GLU A 152 -9.44 -4.63 4.27
C GLU A 152 -8.17 -5.04 3.52
N ALA A 153 -7.16 -4.16 3.45
CA ALA A 153 -5.89 -4.46 2.83
C ALA A 153 -5.11 -5.56 3.56
N ASP A 154 -5.17 -5.60 4.90
CA ASP A 154 -4.59 -6.68 5.68
C ASP A 154 -5.26 -8.04 5.36
N TYR A 155 -6.59 -8.07 5.34
CA TYR A 155 -7.34 -9.30 5.08
C TYR A 155 -7.11 -9.83 3.66
N LEU A 156 -7.29 -8.99 2.65
CA LEU A 156 -7.05 -9.35 1.26
C LEU A 156 -5.57 -9.72 1.01
N GLY A 157 -4.65 -8.97 1.62
CA GLY A 157 -3.21 -9.24 1.53
C GLY A 157 -2.82 -10.60 2.10
N LEU A 158 -3.46 -11.05 3.21
CA LEU A 158 -3.29 -12.40 3.74
C LEU A 158 -3.79 -13.44 2.74
N ILE A 159 -4.98 -13.26 2.17
CA ILE A 159 -5.53 -14.18 1.16
C ILE A 159 -4.59 -14.30 -0.04
N PHE A 160 -4.13 -13.18 -0.58
CA PHE A 160 -3.22 -13.20 -1.74
C PHE A 160 -1.88 -13.86 -1.41
N SER A 161 -1.34 -13.64 -0.20
CA SER A 161 -0.11 -14.28 0.26
C SER A 161 -0.30 -15.79 0.44
N SER A 162 -1.40 -16.22 1.04
CA SER A 162 -1.75 -17.64 1.22
C SER A 162 -1.92 -18.35 -0.13
N LEU A 163 -2.71 -17.78 -1.04
CA LEU A 163 -2.90 -18.33 -2.39
C LEU A 163 -1.61 -18.35 -3.22
N SER A 164 -0.64 -17.50 -2.90
CA SER A 164 0.69 -17.48 -3.48
C SER A 164 1.64 -18.53 -2.88
N GLY A 165 1.21 -19.27 -1.84
CA GLY A 165 1.97 -20.31 -1.17
C GLY A 165 3.01 -19.79 -0.16
N PHE A 166 2.81 -18.59 0.39
CA PHE A 166 3.65 -18.01 1.44
C PHE A 166 3.08 -18.27 2.84
N ASP A 167 3.96 -18.33 3.85
CA ASP A 167 3.55 -18.52 5.24
C ASP A 167 2.96 -17.21 5.82
N ILE A 168 1.64 -17.15 5.87
CA ILE A 168 0.91 -15.96 6.36
C ILE A 168 1.06 -15.71 7.86
N ARG A 169 1.57 -16.70 8.64
CA ARG A 169 1.86 -16.55 10.09
C ARG A 169 2.94 -15.50 10.33
N GLU A 170 3.82 -15.27 9.35
CA GLU A 170 4.82 -14.18 9.37
C GLU A 170 4.20 -12.78 9.47
N SER A 171 2.94 -12.61 9.13
CA SER A 171 2.24 -11.31 9.24
C SER A 171 2.27 -10.75 10.67
N VAL A 172 2.04 -11.60 11.67
CA VAL A 172 2.05 -11.18 13.09
C VAL A 172 3.46 -10.74 13.52
N GLU A 173 4.47 -11.52 13.15
CA GLU A 173 5.86 -11.22 13.51
C GLU A 173 6.38 -9.97 12.75
N LEU A 174 5.99 -9.80 11.50
CA LEU A 174 6.28 -8.60 10.73
C LEU A 174 5.74 -7.34 11.42
N TRP A 175 4.46 -7.33 11.82
CA TRP A 175 3.88 -6.16 12.49
C TRP A 175 4.45 -5.90 13.87
N LYS A 176 4.89 -6.94 14.60
CA LYS A 176 5.66 -6.76 15.84
C LYS A 176 7.00 -6.06 15.56
N ARG A 177 7.76 -6.51 14.54
CA ARG A 177 9.04 -5.90 14.13
C ARG A 177 8.85 -4.46 13.69
N MET A 178 7.83 -4.18 12.87
CA MET A 178 7.47 -2.82 12.46
C MET A 178 7.16 -1.92 13.66
N SER A 179 6.42 -2.42 14.65
CA SER A 179 6.07 -1.66 15.85
C SER A 179 7.27 -1.39 16.76
N GLN A 180 8.25 -2.29 16.79
CA GLN A 180 9.49 -2.09 17.56
C GLN A 180 10.39 -1.02 16.96
N ASN A 181 10.39 -0.85 15.64
CA ASN A 181 11.12 0.21 14.95
C ASN A 181 10.61 1.63 15.25
N LYS A 182 9.42 1.77 15.87
CA LYS A 182 8.92 3.05 16.40
C LYS A 182 9.74 3.61 17.57
N LYS A 183 10.61 2.82 18.20
CA LYS A 183 11.40 3.25 19.37
C LYS A 183 12.62 4.11 18.98
N GLY A 184 12.90 4.30 17.69
CA GLY A 184 13.88 5.28 17.18
C GLY A 184 13.29 6.69 17.09
N LYS A 185 14.16 7.69 16.85
CA LYS A 185 13.74 9.12 16.72
C LYS A 185 12.85 9.40 15.51
N GLU A 186 12.79 8.50 14.52
CA GLU A 186 11.99 8.66 13.31
C GLU A 186 11.03 7.50 13.14
N ILE A 187 9.75 7.80 12.91
CA ILE A 187 8.74 6.79 12.57
C ILE A 187 9.00 6.34 11.14
N PRO A 188 9.12 5.01 10.88
CA PRO A 188 9.24 4.52 9.50
C PRO A 188 8.13 5.08 8.60
N VAL A 189 8.48 5.48 7.37
CA VAL A 189 7.53 6.07 6.41
C VAL A 189 6.34 5.14 6.21
N PHE A 190 6.58 3.84 6.11
CA PHE A 190 5.53 2.83 6.02
C PHE A 190 4.50 2.94 7.16
N LEU A 191 4.93 3.16 8.39
CA LEU A 191 4.03 3.30 9.54
C LEU A 191 3.32 4.66 9.61
N SER A 192 3.81 5.67 8.88
CA SER A 192 3.10 6.95 8.76
C SER A 192 1.94 6.88 7.79
N THR A 193 2.08 6.09 6.72
CA THR A 193 1.03 5.84 5.72
C THR A 193 0.10 4.69 6.12
N HIS A 194 0.63 3.67 6.83
CA HIS A 194 -0.09 2.47 7.30
C HIS A 194 -0.01 2.35 8.83
N PRO A 195 -0.83 3.08 9.58
CA PRO A 195 -0.74 3.12 11.03
C PRO A 195 -0.90 1.73 11.67
N SER A 196 0.11 1.31 12.43
CA SER A 196 0.03 0.06 13.18
C SER A 196 -0.83 0.25 14.44
N SER A 197 -1.66 -0.74 14.75
CA SER A 197 -2.43 -0.80 15.99
C SER A 197 -2.40 -2.20 16.58
N LYS A 198 -2.61 -2.31 17.90
CA LYS A 198 -2.80 -3.61 18.55
C LYS A 198 -3.96 -4.38 17.89
N LYS A 199 -5.02 -3.66 17.51
CA LYS A 199 -6.19 -4.24 16.85
C LYS A 199 -5.86 -4.91 15.51
N ARG A 200 -4.95 -4.35 14.71
CA ARG A 200 -4.49 -5.00 13.45
C ARG A 200 -3.83 -6.34 13.75
N ILE A 201 -2.93 -6.39 14.73
CA ILE A 201 -2.25 -7.64 15.12
C ILE A 201 -3.25 -8.68 15.65
N GLU A 202 -4.26 -8.27 16.41
CA GLU A 202 -5.33 -9.15 16.89
C GLU A 202 -6.17 -9.70 15.73
N ASN A 203 -6.56 -8.83 14.79
CA ASN A 203 -7.32 -9.24 13.61
C ASN A 203 -6.51 -10.24 12.77
N LEU A 204 -5.24 -9.95 12.48
CA LEU A 204 -4.37 -10.85 11.71
C LEU A 204 -4.28 -12.24 12.35
N LYS A 205 -4.16 -12.33 13.68
CA LYS A 205 -4.16 -13.61 14.37
C LYS A 205 -5.45 -14.39 14.18
N GLY A 206 -6.61 -13.72 14.20
CA GLY A 206 -7.89 -14.38 13.97
C GLY A 206 -8.03 -14.88 12.52
N TRP A 207 -7.61 -14.06 11.55
CA TRP A 207 -7.75 -14.40 10.14
C TRP A 207 -6.78 -15.47 9.63
N ILE A 208 -5.62 -15.68 10.29
CA ILE A 208 -4.69 -16.76 9.91
C ILE A 208 -5.35 -18.13 9.95
N ASP A 209 -6.28 -18.34 10.88
CA ASP A 209 -7.00 -19.61 11.01
C ASP A 209 -8.19 -19.72 10.00
N GLU A 210 -8.60 -18.61 9.38
CA GLU A 210 -9.71 -18.54 8.42
C GLU A 210 -9.23 -18.62 6.97
N VAL A 211 -8.00 -18.18 6.67
CA VAL A 211 -7.41 -18.05 5.34
C VAL A 211 -6.51 -19.23 5.02
#